data_74a30b3077b7053609ca66ca6df4600a
#
_entry.id   74a30b3077b7053609ca66ca6df4600a
#
_cell.length_a   1.000
_cell.length_b   1.000
_cell.length_c   1.000
_cell.angle_alpha   90.00
_cell.angle_beta   90.00
_cell.angle_gamma   90.00
#
_symmetry.space_group_name_H-M   'P 1'
#
loop_
_entity.id
_entity.type
_entity.pdbx_description
1 polymer ?
#
loop_
_entity_poly.entity_id
_entity_poly.type
_entity_poly.pdbx_seq_one_letter_code
_entity_poly.pdbx_strand_id
1 'polypeptide(L)'
;IPSVIQLLDQKLINLNPDYLSYTLSKAALLTSVEVLAVDFAPHLRVIGLAPGITLTSGDQTESGFTKAHQMTPLGKSSTPSDIAKAAVFLASSNAITGTTLYVDGGQHLLPSSRDVMFKTN
;
A
#
# COMPACT_ATOMS: atom_id res chain seq x y z
N ILE A 1 15.38 16.70 5.93
CA ILE A 1 15.87 15.99 4.74
C ILE A 1 14.68 15.76 3.80
N PRO A 2 14.81 16.14 2.54
CA PRO A 2 13.75 15.87 1.55
C PRO A 2 13.41 14.38 1.46
N SER A 3 12.21 14.08 1.04
CA SER A 3 11.78 12.69 0.92
C SER A 3 10.97 12.45 -0.36
N VAL A 4 11.05 11.23 -0.85
CA VAL A 4 10.17 10.69 -1.88
C VAL A 4 9.35 9.59 -1.23
N ILE A 5 8.02 9.67 -1.34
CA ILE A 5 7.11 8.66 -0.82
C ILE A 5 6.48 7.96 -2.01
N GLN A 6 6.80 6.67 -2.17
CA GLN A 6 6.26 5.84 -3.24
C GLN A 6 4.97 5.18 -2.77
N LEU A 7 3.87 5.44 -3.47
CA LEU A 7 2.60 4.78 -3.18
C LEU A 7 2.63 3.37 -3.76
N LEU A 8 2.59 2.40 -2.88
CA LEU A 8 2.63 0.98 -3.20
C LEU A 8 1.24 0.35 -3.01
N ASP A 9 1.20 -0.94 -2.77
CA ASP A 9 -0.02 -1.68 -2.53
C ASP A 9 0.29 -2.85 -1.60
N GLN A 10 -0.55 -3.11 -0.60
CA GLN A 10 -0.38 -4.24 0.31
C GLN A 10 -0.38 -5.59 -0.44
N LYS A 11 -0.97 -5.65 -1.64
CA LYS A 11 -1.02 -6.85 -2.47
C LYS A 11 0.38 -7.44 -2.74
N LEU A 12 1.43 -6.62 -2.72
CA LEU A 12 2.79 -7.06 -3.00
C LEU A 12 3.34 -8.02 -1.93
N ILE A 13 2.74 -8.08 -0.76
CA ILE A 13 3.07 -9.07 0.27
C ILE A 13 2.46 -10.44 -0.06
N ASN A 14 1.22 -10.44 -0.57
CA ASN A 14 0.46 -11.65 -0.88
C ASN A 14 -0.01 -11.61 -2.32
N LEU A 15 0.87 -11.98 -3.25
CA LEU A 15 0.61 -11.89 -4.68
C LEU A 15 -0.50 -12.82 -5.12
N ASN A 16 -1.28 -12.37 -6.08
CA ASN A 16 -2.24 -13.17 -6.82
C ASN A 16 -2.23 -12.74 -8.30
N PRO A 17 -2.80 -13.52 -9.24
CA PRO A 17 -2.65 -13.25 -10.67
C PRO A 17 -3.50 -12.10 -11.21
N ASP A 18 -4.40 -11.53 -10.41
CA ASP A 18 -5.27 -10.45 -10.88
C ASP A 18 -4.50 -9.15 -11.07
N TYR A 19 -4.86 -8.37 -12.08
CA TYR A 19 -4.22 -7.08 -12.40
C TYR A 19 -2.70 -7.19 -12.57
N LEU A 20 -2.27 -8.05 -13.49
CA LEU A 20 -0.86 -8.39 -13.67
C LEU A 20 0.02 -7.16 -13.94
N SER A 21 -0.33 -6.33 -14.92
CA SER A 21 0.48 -5.16 -15.28
C SER A 21 0.57 -4.15 -14.14
N TYR A 22 -0.52 -3.91 -13.44
CA TYR A 22 -0.56 -3.09 -12.24
C TYR A 22 0.39 -3.66 -11.17
N THR A 23 0.28 -4.96 -10.91
CA THR A 23 1.11 -5.64 -9.90
C THR A 23 2.60 -5.53 -10.25
N LEU A 24 2.96 -5.75 -11.51
CA LEU A 24 4.36 -5.66 -11.95
C LEU A 24 4.90 -4.23 -11.81
N SER A 25 4.12 -3.20 -12.15
CA SER A 25 4.57 -1.83 -12.01
C SER A 25 4.75 -1.44 -10.54
N LYS A 26 3.85 -1.87 -9.66
CA LYS A 26 3.99 -1.62 -8.22
C LYS A 26 5.14 -2.41 -7.60
N ALA A 27 5.41 -3.62 -8.07
CA ALA A 27 6.56 -4.41 -7.63
C ALA A 27 7.89 -3.73 -7.99
N ALA A 28 7.97 -3.13 -9.16
CA ALA A 28 9.14 -2.34 -9.57
C ALA A 28 9.34 -1.13 -8.63
N LEU A 29 8.27 -0.43 -8.28
CA LEU A 29 8.34 0.67 -7.31
C LEU A 29 8.79 0.20 -5.93
N LEU A 30 8.29 -0.95 -5.46
CA LEU A 30 8.71 -1.52 -4.18
C LEU A 30 10.21 -1.77 -4.15
N THR A 31 10.75 -2.39 -5.18
CA THR A 31 12.19 -2.62 -5.30
C THR A 31 12.95 -1.30 -5.31
N SER A 32 12.43 -0.27 -5.98
CA SER A 32 13.09 1.03 -6.07
C SER A 32 13.23 1.72 -4.71
N VAL A 33 12.33 1.45 -3.76
CA VAL A 33 12.41 2.06 -2.43
C VAL A 33 13.75 1.76 -1.76
N GLU A 34 14.15 0.49 -1.71
CA GLU A 34 15.40 0.11 -1.05
C GLU A 34 16.62 0.56 -1.85
N VAL A 35 16.61 0.35 -3.16
CA VAL A 35 17.75 0.69 -4.02
C VAL A 35 18.02 2.19 -4.02
N LEU A 36 16.98 3.00 -4.21
CA LEU A 36 17.14 4.45 -4.26
C LEU A 36 17.40 5.05 -2.88
N ALA A 37 16.89 4.44 -1.81
CA ALA A 37 17.19 4.89 -0.47
C ALA A 37 18.69 4.84 -0.18
N VAL A 38 19.37 3.77 -0.62
CA VAL A 38 20.83 3.64 -0.49
C VAL A 38 21.55 4.64 -1.41
N ASP A 39 21.11 4.73 -2.66
CA ASP A 39 21.78 5.56 -3.66
C ASP A 39 21.71 7.05 -3.34
N PHE A 40 20.59 7.53 -2.82
CA PHE A 40 20.38 8.95 -2.53
C PHE A 40 20.77 9.38 -1.11
N ALA A 41 21.10 8.44 -0.23
CA ALA A 41 21.54 8.79 1.11
C ALA A 41 22.88 9.53 1.06
N PRO A 42 23.14 10.52 1.91
CA PRO A 42 22.28 11.05 2.99
C PRO A 42 21.40 12.23 2.56
N HIS A 43 21.30 12.53 1.27
CA HIS A 43 20.68 13.75 0.76
C HIS A 43 19.15 13.65 0.60
N LEU A 44 18.63 12.44 0.42
CA LEU A 44 17.23 12.20 0.16
C LEU A 44 16.79 10.89 0.83
N ARG A 45 15.61 10.90 1.43
CA ARG A 45 14.96 9.70 1.97
C ARG A 45 13.99 9.14 0.95
N VAL A 46 13.90 7.81 0.84
CA VAL A 46 12.95 7.14 -0.04
C VAL A 46 12.18 6.12 0.79
N ILE A 47 10.86 6.24 0.82
CA ILE A 47 9.99 5.46 1.69
C ILE A 47 8.81 4.94 0.90
N GLY A 48 8.38 3.72 1.19
CA GLY A 48 7.16 3.14 0.64
C GLY A 48 5.97 3.37 1.57
N LEU A 49 4.82 3.64 0.99
CA LEU A 49 3.54 3.73 1.71
C LEU A 49 2.56 2.82 0.99
N ALA A 50 2.13 1.77 1.66
CA ALA A 50 1.31 0.73 1.06
C ALA A 50 -0.10 0.74 1.63
N PRO A 51 -1.07 1.36 0.93
CA PRO A 51 -2.47 1.29 1.33
C PRO A 51 -3.06 -0.10 1.06
N GLY A 52 -4.12 -0.42 1.78
CA GLY A 52 -5.02 -1.48 1.41
C GLY A 52 -6.22 -0.92 0.66
N ILE A 53 -7.38 -1.51 0.88
CA ILE A 53 -8.64 -1.01 0.33
C ILE A 53 -8.90 0.38 0.90
N THR A 54 -8.96 1.37 0.04
CA THR A 54 -9.11 2.78 0.42
C THR A 54 -10.25 3.44 -0.33
N LEU A 55 -10.29 3.26 -1.67
CA LEU A 55 -11.33 3.77 -2.56
C LEU A 55 -11.90 2.62 -3.37
N THR A 56 -13.12 2.78 -3.86
CA THR A 56 -13.74 1.81 -4.76
C THR A 56 -12.86 1.63 -6.00
N SER A 57 -12.62 0.39 -6.39
CA SER A 57 -11.69 0.02 -7.46
C SER A 57 -12.42 -0.65 -8.62
N GLY A 58 -12.14 -0.21 -9.84
CA GLY A 58 -12.67 -0.82 -11.07
C GLY A 58 -14.19 -0.95 -11.04
N ASP A 59 -14.68 -2.17 -11.27
CA ASP A 59 -16.12 -2.51 -11.28
C ASP A 59 -16.67 -2.88 -9.90
N GLN A 60 -15.94 -2.58 -8.84
CA GLN A 60 -16.35 -2.90 -7.47
C GLN A 60 -17.65 -2.18 -7.09
N THR A 61 -18.60 -2.92 -6.51
CA THR A 61 -19.85 -2.35 -6.00
C THR A 61 -19.62 -1.69 -4.65
N GLU A 62 -20.52 -0.78 -4.23
CA GLU A 62 -20.43 -0.17 -2.90
C GLU A 62 -20.55 -1.20 -1.79
N SER A 63 -21.49 -2.16 -1.92
CA SER A 63 -21.63 -3.22 -0.92
C SER A 63 -20.42 -4.13 -0.88
N GLY A 64 -19.83 -4.45 -2.04
CA GLY A 64 -18.59 -5.21 -2.14
C GLY A 64 -17.42 -4.47 -1.49
N PHE A 65 -17.33 -3.17 -1.72
CA PHE A 65 -16.33 -2.31 -1.10
C PHE A 65 -16.44 -2.34 0.44
N THR A 66 -17.65 -2.19 0.98
CA THR A 66 -17.89 -2.26 2.44
C THR A 66 -17.52 -3.64 2.99
N LYS A 67 -17.92 -4.71 2.32
CA LYS A 67 -17.57 -6.08 2.72
C LYS A 67 -16.06 -6.29 2.73
N ALA A 68 -15.36 -5.78 1.73
CA ALA A 68 -13.91 -5.87 1.63
C ALA A 68 -13.23 -5.23 2.83
N HIS A 69 -13.68 -4.06 3.27
CA HIS A 69 -13.19 -3.43 4.49
C HIS A 69 -13.42 -4.32 5.71
N GLN A 70 -14.61 -4.90 5.85
CA GLN A 70 -14.97 -5.76 6.99
C GLN A 70 -14.17 -7.05 7.04
N MET A 71 -13.59 -7.49 5.93
CA MET A 71 -12.75 -8.70 5.88
C MET A 71 -11.33 -8.46 6.41
N THR A 72 -10.93 -7.23 6.67
CA THR A 72 -9.60 -6.96 7.23
C THR A 72 -9.56 -7.26 8.72
N PRO A 73 -8.38 -7.58 9.29
CA PRO A 73 -8.27 -7.87 10.72
C PRO A 73 -8.84 -6.79 11.64
N LEU A 74 -8.69 -5.51 11.29
CA LEU A 74 -9.27 -4.43 12.08
C LEU A 74 -10.74 -4.15 11.76
N GLY A 75 -11.34 -4.90 10.83
CA GLY A 75 -12.72 -4.69 10.39
C GLY A 75 -12.90 -3.55 9.43
N LYS A 76 -11.82 -2.83 9.14
CA LYS A 76 -11.79 -1.71 8.20
C LYS A 76 -10.34 -1.47 7.80
N SER A 77 -10.12 -1.27 6.51
CA SER A 77 -8.80 -0.95 5.96
C SER A 77 -8.46 0.52 6.22
N SER A 78 -8.10 1.26 5.19
CA SER A 78 -7.71 2.65 5.33
C SER A 78 -8.70 3.57 4.63
N THR A 79 -8.73 4.83 5.04
CA THR A 79 -9.41 5.91 4.35
C THR A 79 -8.37 6.80 3.68
N PRO A 80 -8.77 7.66 2.71
CA PRO A 80 -7.83 8.66 2.17
C PRO A 80 -7.19 9.51 3.27
N SER A 81 -7.92 9.84 4.33
CA SER A 81 -7.39 10.60 5.47
C SER A 81 -6.29 9.83 6.21
N ASP A 82 -6.45 8.53 6.40
CA ASP A 82 -5.44 7.69 7.04
C ASP A 82 -4.14 7.68 6.22
N ILE A 83 -4.26 7.57 4.90
CA ILE A 83 -3.10 7.59 4.00
C ILE A 83 -2.42 8.96 4.03
N ALA A 84 -3.18 10.04 4.01
CA ALA A 84 -2.63 11.39 4.08
C ALA A 84 -1.87 11.64 5.39
N LYS A 85 -2.42 11.20 6.51
CA LYS A 85 -1.75 11.30 7.82
C LYS A 85 -0.44 10.52 7.85
N ALA A 86 -0.44 9.30 7.29
CA ALA A 86 0.77 8.49 7.20
C ALA A 86 1.83 9.16 6.33
N ALA A 87 1.44 9.74 5.20
CA ALA A 87 2.35 10.45 4.31
C ALA A 87 3.01 11.65 5.01
N VAL A 88 2.22 12.45 5.74
CA VAL A 88 2.74 13.59 6.50
C VAL A 88 3.70 13.12 7.59
N PHE A 89 3.37 12.06 8.32
CA PHE A 89 4.25 11.48 9.33
C PHE A 89 5.59 11.05 8.72
N LEU A 90 5.55 10.33 7.60
CA LEU A 90 6.77 9.86 6.93
C LEU A 90 7.60 11.03 6.39
N ALA A 91 6.95 12.04 5.82
CA ALA A 91 7.64 13.22 5.29
C ALA A 91 8.38 13.98 6.37
N SER A 92 7.89 13.99 7.61
CA SER A 92 8.52 14.71 8.74
C SER A 92 9.41 13.83 9.63
N SER A 93 9.61 12.56 9.29
CA SER A 93 10.32 11.59 10.14
C SER A 93 11.73 11.33 9.60
N ASN A 94 12.70 12.15 9.99
CA ASN A 94 14.05 12.17 9.41
C ASN A 94 14.88 10.89 9.58
N ALA A 95 14.48 9.99 10.46
CA ALA A 95 15.19 8.74 10.70
C ALA A 95 14.65 7.55 9.90
N ILE A 96 13.63 7.76 9.05
CA ILE A 96 12.98 6.70 8.31
C ILE A 96 13.34 6.79 6.83
N THR A 97 13.97 5.75 6.31
CA THR A 97 14.27 5.59 4.89
C THR A 97 14.41 4.10 4.54
N GLY A 98 14.17 3.73 3.30
CA GLY A 98 14.38 2.37 2.80
C GLY A 98 13.40 1.32 3.34
N THR A 99 12.29 1.74 3.90
CA THR A 99 11.27 0.86 4.44
C THR A 99 9.90 1.19 3.88
N THR A 100 8.94 0.29 4.08
CA THR A 100 7.56 0.47 3.64
C THR A 100 6.62 0.39 4.85
N LEU A 101 5.72 1.35 4.95
CA LEU A 101 4.68 1.39 5.97
C LEU A 101 3.37 0.90 5.37
N TYR A 102 2.75 -0.09 6.00
CA TYR A 102 1.46 -0.63 5.58
C TYR A 102 0.34 0.04 6.35
N VAL A 103 -0.61 0.64 5.63
CA VAL A 103 -1.76 1.34 6.20
C VAL A 103 -3.02 0.72 5.58
N ASP A 104 -3.41 -0.45 6.08
CA ASP A 104 -4.37 -1.32 5.42
C ASP A 104 -5.29 -2.10 6.37
N GLY A 105 -5.33 -1.71 7.64
CA GLY A 105 -6.14 -2.44 8.63
C GLY A 105 -5.68 -3.87 8.88
N GLY A 106 -4.45 -4.19 8.49
CA GLY A 106 -3.90 -5.55 8.61
C GLY A 106 -4.21 -6.44 7.42
N GLN A 107 -4.75 -5.90 6.33
CA GLN A 107 -5.11 -6.69 5.14
C GLN A 107 -3.93 -7.53 4.64
N HIS A 108 -2.71 -7.01 4.68
CA HIS A 108 -1.50 -7.71 4.22
C HIS A 108 -1.20 -8.99 5.01
N LEU A 109 -1.83 -9.19 6.17
CA LEU A 109 -1.65 -10.39 6.99
C LEU A 109 -2.50 -11.57 6.53
N LEU A 110 -3.48 -11.32 5.66
CA LEU A 110 -4.43 -12.32 5.18
C LEU A 110 -4.17 -12.62 3.70
N PRO A 111 -3.47 -13.74 3.39
CA PRO A 111 -3.21 -14.10 1.99
C PRO A 111 -4.51 -14.39 1.25
N SER A 112 -4.53 -14.07 -0.04
CA SER A 112 -5.69 -14.31 -0.90
C SER A 112 -5.23 -14.79 -2.28
N SER A 113 -5.90 -15.83 -2.80
CA SER A 113 -5.63 -16.35 -4.15
C SER A 113 -6.20 -15.45 -5.25
N ARG A 114 -7.14 -14.56 -4.93
CA ARG A 114 -7.75 -13.61 -5.85
C ARG A 114 -7.75 -12.22 -5.23
N ASP A 115 -7.83 -11.18 -6.09
CA ASP A 115 -8.04 -9.83 -5.60
C ASP A 115 -9.36 -9.79 -4.82
N VAL A 116 -9.39 -9.02 -3.72
CA VAL A 116 -10.52 -8.97 -2.80
C VAL A 116 -11.81 -8.53 -3.51
N MET A 117 -11.71 -7.71 -4.55
CA MET A 117 -12.85 -7.30 -5.35
C MET A 117 -13.64 -8.50 -5.89
N PHE A 118 -12.95 -9.58 -6.29
CA PHE A 118 -13.56 -10.79 -6.81
C PHE A 118 -14.15 -11.71 -5.73
N LYS A 119 -13.87 -11.45 -4.47
CA LYS A 119 -14.40 -12.20 -3.33
C LYS A 119 -15.65 -11.56 -2.72
N THR A 120 -15.87 -10.28 -2.94
CA THR A 120 -16.88 -9.49 -2.22
C THR A 120 -17.96 -8.90 -3.10
N ASN A 121 -17.74 -8.85 -4.40
CA ASN A 121 -18.76 -8.34 -5.34
C ASN A 121 -19.91 -9.34 -5.58
#